data_15cb23684d1974827521b3bfeb177241
#
_entry.id   15cb23684d1974827521b3bfeb177241
#
_cell.length_a   1.000
_cell.length_b   1.000
_cell.length_c   1.000
_cell.angle_alpha   90.00
_cell.angle_beta   90.00
_cell.angle_gamma   90.00
#
_symmetry.space_group_name_H-M   'P 1'
#
loop_
_entity.id
_entity.type
_entity.pdbx_description
1 polymer ?
#
loop_
_entity_poly.entity_id
_entity_poly.type
_entity_poly.pdbx_seq_one_letter_code
_entity_poly.pdbx_strand_id
1 'polypeptide(L)'
;KWILDEAELPHFPIEIYDSLPSFLKEVLSNCISDDDRDMMLMGALACLSATLNNVVGEYDNDDWAPMIYFFVMADAGMGKGSLKYCRQLVAPIHNELREISERQIKEYKASKKESKQGDDTSSFEEEPHRRTLFIPTNSSVAAVIQQLDDNGGIGLIFDTECDTLSAALKSEYGDYSTIIRKGFHHEPIDLNRRKDDEYRVIENPMLAVCLSGTPGQLYTLTPQAEDGTFSRITCYHIPFKMEFRNVLVERTSYEQGKDVSLRDRFYQLGIKYKLMREAFFRGGNYRIVIPQQFCDEFNAHYKLMNQETVEDISHDMQSVVRRLAFTIFRIMMLFTSIRFMCEQPNPSAFTPKNGGRIVLRCTREDFVNAMAIRDVLIYHTVYFYAHF
;
A
#
# COMPACT_ATOMS: atom_id res chain seq x y z
N LYS A 1 -8.06 -27.38 -11.59
CA LYS A 1 -9.03 -26.55 -10.82
C LYS A 1 -8.46 -25.16 -10.52
N TRP A 2 -7.20 -25.05 -10.13
CA TRP A 2 -6.56 -23.80 -9.70
C TRP A 2 -5.79 -23.07 -10.80
N ILE A 3 -5.24 -23.79 -11.77
CA ILE A 3 -4.50 -23.21 -12.90
C ILE A 3 -5.50 -22.89 -13.99
N LEU A 4 -5.66 -21.63 -14.31
CA LEU A 4 -6.54 -21.07 -15.33
C LEU A 4 -5.72 -20.50 -16.48
N ASP A 5 -6.28 -20.46 -17.67
CA ASP A 5 -5.73 -19.66 -18.75
C ASP A 5 -5.90 -18.17 -18.45
N GLU A 6 -5.06 -17.34 -19.03
CA GLU A 6 -5.06 -15.89 -18.83
C GLU A 6 -6.45 -15.24 -19.02
N ALA A 7 -7.18 -15.70 -20.05
CA ALA A 7 -8.51 -15.17 -20.38
C ALA A 7 -9.62 -15.62 -19.41
N GLU A 8 -9.34 -16.62 -18.56
CA GLU A 8 -10.29 -17.19 -17.60
C GLU A 8 -10.10 -16.62 -16.18
N LEU A 9 -9.11 -15.76 -15.98
CA LEU A 9 -8.87 -15.15 -14.66
C LEU A 9 -10.09 -14.33 -14.22
N PRO A 10 -10.57 -14.56 -12.98
CA PRO A 10 -11.78 -13.92 -12.49
C PRO A 10 -11.57 -12.46 -12.14
N HIS A 11 -12.65 -11.67 -12.24
CA HIS A 11 -12.75 -10.33 -11.68
C HIS A 11 -13.41 -10.34 -10.31
N PHE A 12 -13.23 -9.26 -9.55
CA PHE A 12 -13.96 -9.09 -8.30
C PHE A 12 -15.46 -9.03 -8.58
N PRO A 13 -16.29 -9.74 -7.77
CA PRO A 13 -17.74 -9.70 -7.93
C PRO A 13 -18.29 -8.28 -7.85
N ILE A 14 -19.26 -7.97 -8.70
CA ILE A 14 -19.84 -6.62 -8.79
C ILE A 14 -20.44 -6.15 -7.46
N GLU A 15 -20.94 -7.07 -6.65
CA GLU A 15 -21.57 -6.83 -5.35
C GLU A 15 -20.59 -6.18 -4.35
N ILE A 16 -19.28 -6.42 -4.49
CA ILE A 16 -18.26 -5.76 -3.66
C ILE A 16 -18.39 -4.24 -3.81
N TYR A 17 -18.48 -3.76 -5.03
CA TYR A 17 -18.48 -2.33 -5.34
C TYR A 17 -19.68 -1.59 -4.76
N ASP A 18 -20.82 -2.28 -4.62
CA ASP A 18 -22.05 -1.72 -4.04
C ASP A 18 -21.97 -1.54 -2.52
N SER A 19 -21.13 -2.33 -1.85
CA SER A 19 -21.00 -2.36 -0.39
C SER A 19 -19.71 -1.76 0.16
N LEU A 20 -18.79 -1.28 -0.71
CA LEU A 20 -17.58 -0.57 -0.29
C LEU A 20 -17.88 0.70 0.52
N PRO A 21 -16.94 1.14 1.38
CA PRO A 21 -16.97 2.49 1.95
C PRO A 21 -17.16 3.57 0.88
N SER A 22 -17.98 4.59 1.18
CA SER A 22 -18.42 5.59 0.18
C SER A 22 -17.26 6.31 -0.51
N PHE A 23 -16.17 6.56 0.18
CA PHE A 23 -14.95 7.14 -0.41
C PHE A 23 -14.35 6.24 -1.51
N LEU A 24 -14.27 4.94 -1.28
CA LEU A 24 -13.75 4.00 -2.28
C LEU A 24 -14.69 3.90 -3.50
N LYS A 25 -16.01 3.93 -3.29
CA LYS A 25 -16.98 4.01 -4.40
C LYS A 25 -16.74 5.24 -5.28
N GLU A 26 -16.47 6.38 -4.66
CA GLU A 26 -16.18 7.64 -5.36
C GLU A 26 -14.87 7.55 -6.16
N VAL A 27 -13.83 6.93 -5.60
CA VAL A 27 -12.56 6.66 -6.31
C VAL A 27 -12.83 5.80 -7.55
N LEU A 28 -13.60 4.72 -7.42
CA LEU A 28 -13.84 3.74 -8.47
C LEU A 28 -14.89 4.19 -9.50
N SER A 29 -15.66 5.24 -9.23
CA SER A 29 -16.63 5.80 -10.18
C SER A 29 -16.02 6.30 -11.49
N ASN A 30 -14.70 6.42 -11.55
CA ASN A 30 -13.94 6.84 -12.71
C ASN A 30 -13.38 5.67 -13.55
N CYS A 31 -13.56 4.44 -13.10
CA CYS A 31 -13.07 3.25 -13.77
C CYS A 31 -13.96 2.89 -14.97
N ILE A 32 -13.34 2.33 -16.01
CA ILE A 32 -13.98 2.13 -17.31
C ILE A 32 -14.17 0.65 -17.68
N SER A 33 -13.54 -0.27 -16.94
CA SER A 33 -13.64 -1.72 -17.13
C SER A 33 -13.50 -2.45 -15.79
N ASP A 34 -13.76 -3.75 -15.77
CA ASP A 34 -13.61 -4.58 -14.57
C ASP A 34 -12.13 -4.66 -14.17
N ASP A 35 -11.21 -4.89 -15.12
CA ASP A 35 -9.76 -4.86 -14.84
C ASP A 35 -9.32 -3.52 -14.22
N ASP A 36 -9.81 -2.41 -14.77
CA ASP A 36 -9.46 -1.08 -14.26
C ASP A 36 -10.01 -0.88 -12.83
N ARG A 37 -11.21 -1.37 -12.58
CA ARG A 37 -11.87 -1.30 -11.27
C ARG A 37 -11.14 -2.11 -10.19
N ASP A 38 -10.79 -3.35 -10.50
CA ASP A 38 -10.08 -4.26 -9.60
C ASP A 38 -8.68 -3.72 -9.29
N MET A 39 -7.92 -3.35 -10.33
CA MET A 39 -6.60 -2.75 -10.19
C MET A 39 -6.63 -1.47 -9.37
N MET A 40 -7.59 -0.58 -9.65
CA MET A 40 -7.70 0.71 -8.96
C MET A 40 -8.14 0.55 -7.50
N LEU A 41 -8.99 -0.44 -7.18
CA LEU A 41 -9.34 -0.76 -5.80
C LEU A 41 -8.09 -1.18 -5.00
N MET A 42 -7.37 -2.17 -5.50
CA MET A 42 -6.18 -2.67 -4.81
C MET A 42 -5.06 -1.63 -4.76
N GLY A 43 -4.85 -0.86 -5.84
CA GLY A 43 -3.88 0.23 -5.88
C GLY A 43 -4.22 1.36 -4.91
N ALA A 44 -5.50 1.73 -4.81
CA ALA A 44 -5.96 2.69 -3.81
C ALA A 44 -5.72 2.18 -2.39
N LEU A 45 -6.10 0.93 -2.09
CA LEU A 45 -5.87 0.32 -0.77
C LEU A 45 -4.38 0.30 -0.41
N ALA A 46 -3.50 -0.06 -1.36
CA ALA A 46 -2.05 -0.05 -1.13
C ALA A 46 -1.54 1.37 -0.84
N CYS A 47 -1.95 2.38 -1.60
CA CYS A 47 -1.56 3.77 -1.35
C CYS A 47 -2.08 4.31 -0.01
N LEU A 48 -3.37 4.09 0.28
CA LEU A 48 -3.99 4.56 1.52
C LEU A 48 -3.40 3.87 2.75
N SER A 49 -3.04 2.59 2.66
CA SER A 49 -2.44 1.81 3.75
C SER A 49 -1.18 2.47 4.30
N ALA A 50 -0.32 3.02 3.44
CA ALA A 50 0.90 3.72 3.84
C ALA A 50 0.68 4.93 4.76
N THR A 51 -0.55 5.37 4.94
CA THR A 51 -0.89 6.56 5.71
C THR A 51 -1.67 6.26 7.00
N LEU A 52 -1.94 4.99 7.31
CA LEU A 52 -2.74 4.55 8.46
C LEU A 52 -1.89 3.86 9.53
N ASN A 53 -0.79 4.51 9.92
CA ASN A 53 0.15 4.01 10.92
C ASN A 53 -0.37 4.08 12.37
N ASN A 54 -1.54 4.68 12.60
CA ASN A 54 -2.24 4.70 13.90
C ASN A 54 -3.29 3.59 14.04
N VAL A 55 -3.33 2.66 13.09
CA VAL A 55 -4.26 1.51 13.06
C VAL A 55 -3.49 0.22 13.28
N VAL A 56 -3.96 -0.61 14.21
CA VAL A 56 -3.45 -1.97 14.42
C VAL A 56 -4.58 -2.98 14.49
N GLY A 57 -4.27 -4.22 14.17
CA GLY A 57 -5.11 -5.37 14.40
C GLY A 57 -4.26 -6.55 14.86
N GLU A 58 -4.85 -7.47 15.60
CA GLU A 58 -4.15 -8.66 16.09
C GLU A 58 -4.27 -9.80 15.08
N TYR A 59 -3.13 -10.38 14.69
CA TYR A 59 -3.03 -11.56 13.85
C TYR A 59 -1.91 -12.44 14.36
N ASP A 60 -2.20 -13.70 14.65
CA ASP A 60 -1.25 -14.67 15.19
C ASP A 60 -0.52 -14.19 16.47
N ASN A 61 -1.31 -13.62 17.40
CA ASN A 61 -0.88 -13.09 18.71
C ASN A 61 0.06 -11.87 18.66
N ASP A 62 0.12 -11.16 17.54
CA ASP A 62 0.90 -9.94 17.41
C ASP A 62 0.09 -8.79 16.77
N ASP A 63 0.51 -7.55 17.02
CA ASP A 63 -0.14 -6.34 16.51
C ASP A 63 0.47 -5.93 15.16
N TRP A 64 -0.38 -5.76 14.15
CA TRP A 64 0.02 -5.45 12.79
C TRP A 64 -0.66 -4.20 12.24
N ALA A 65 0.11 -3.36 11.53
CA ALA A 65 -0.44 -2.26 10.75
C ALA A 65 -0.95 -2.74 9.37
N PRO A 66 -1.90 -2.01 8.74
CA PRO A 66 -2.59 -2.48 7.52
C PRO A 66 -1.79 -2.25 6.22
N MET A 67 -0.48 -2.43 6.21
CA MET A 67 0.38 -2.16 5.06
C MET A 67 0.19 -3.19 3.94
N ILE A 68 -0.13 -2.74 2.72
CA ILE A 68 -0.40 -3.60 1.57
C ILE A 68 0.77 -3.58 0.59
N TYR A 69 1.13 -4.76 0.08
CA TYR A 69 2.06 -4.95 -1.04
C TYR A 69 1.29 -5.45 -2.24
N PHE A 70 1.24 -4.64 -3.29
CA PHE A 70 0.44 -4.91 -4.48
C PHE A 70 1.24 -4.73 -5.77
N PHE A 71 1.07 -5.65 -6.69
CA PHE A 71 1.69 -5.63 -8.01
C PHE A 71 0.67 -5.91 -9.10
N VAL A 72 0.64 -5.05 -10.11
CA VAL A 72 -0.16 -5.28 -11.33
C VAL A 72 0.73 -5.75 -12.46
N MET A 73 0.46 -6.93 -12.99
CA MET A 73 1.10 -7.42 -14.19
C MET A 73 0.20 -7.20 -15.41
N ALA A 74 0.77 -6.68 -16.48
CA ALA A 74 0.13 -6.61 -17.79
C ALA A 74 1.17 -6.38 -18.87
N ASP A 75 0.86 -6.80 -20.08
CA ASP A 75 1.66 -6.44 -21.25
C ASP A 75 1.66 -4.94 -21.51
N ALA A 76 2.58 -4.49 -22.36
CA ALA A 76 2.65 -3.08 -22.74
C ALA A 76 1.34 -2.67 -23.46
N GLY A 77 0.76 -1.55 -23.05
CA GLY A 77 -0.48 -1.03 -23.67
C GLY A 77 -1.80 -1.57 -23.09
N MET A 78 -1.77 -2.54 -22.16
CA MET A 78 -2.99 -3.20 -21.62
C MET A 78 -3.69 -2.43 -20.50
N GLY A 79 -3.41 -1.15 -20.30
CA GLY A 79 -4.21 -0.30 -19.40
C GLY A 79 -3.67 -0.15 -17.99
N LYS A 80 -2.59 -0.86 -17.59
CA LYS A 80 -1.98 -0.72 -16.25
C LYS A 80 -1.55 0.71 -15.88
N GLY A 81 -1.42 1.59 -16.87
CA GLY A 81 -1.04 2.99 -16.68
C GLY A 81 -2.04 3.83 -15.85
N SER A 82 -3.28 3.38 -15.68
CA SER A 82 -4.26 4.02 -14.79
C SER A 82 -3.85 3.95 -13.32
N LEU A 83 -3.07 2.96 -12.91
CA LEU A 83 -2.57 2.81 -11.55
C LEU A 83 -1.89 4.09 -11.02
N LYS A 84 -1.24 4.87 -11.90
CA LYS A 84 -0.61 6.16 -11.54
C LYS A 84 -1.54 7.14 -10.83
N TYR A 85 -2.86 7.03 -11.06
CA TYR A 85 -3.84 7.90 -10.42
C TYR A 85 -4.02 7.58 -8.93
N CYS A 86 -3.81 6.32 -8.50
CA CYS A 86 -3.87 5.95 -7.08
C CYS A 86 -2.85 6.74 -6.25
N ARG A 87 -1.68 7.07 -6.82
CA ARG A 87 -0.67 7.91 -6.17
C ARG A 87 -1.22 9.29 -5.79
N GLN A 88 -2.15 9.84 -6.58
CA GLN A 88 -2.73 11.17 -6.33
C GLN A 88 -3.59 11.20 -5.07
N LEU A 89 -4.14 10.05 -4.64
CA LEU A 89 -4.94 9.94 -3.40
C LEU A 89 -4.13 10.29 -2.14
N VAL A 90 -2.82 10.09 -2.17
CA VAL A 90 -1.93 10.38 -1.02
C VAL A 90 -0.89 11.47 -1.32
N ALA A 91 -0.91 12.01 -2.54
CA ALA A 91 -0.02 13.11 -2.93
C ALA A 91 -0.16 14.37 -2.06
N PRO A 92 -1.37 14.79 -1.61
CA PRO A 92 -1.50 15.93 -0.69
C PRO A 92 -0.77 15.72 0.65
N ILE A 93 -0.76 14.47 1.17
CA ILE A 93 -0.05 14.11 2.42
C ILE A 93 1.47 14.16 2.18
N HIS A 94 1.93 13.59 1.06
CA HIS A 94 3.35 13.65 0.66
C HIS A 94 3.85 15.09 0.53
N ASN A 95 3.08 15.95 -0.16
CA ASN A 95 3.44 17.34 -0.39
C ASN A 95 3.54 18.11 0.93
N GLU A 96 2.59 17.91 1.85
CA GLU A 96 2.61 18.54 3.17
C GLU A 96 3.84 18.13 4.00
N LEU A 97 4.15 16.83 4.07
CA LEU A 97 5.34 16.34 4.76
C LEU A 97 6.61 16.98 4.22
N ARG A 98 6.72 17.07 2.88
CA ARG A 98 7.84 17.70 2.20
C ARG A 98 7.94 19.18 2.52
N GLU A 99 6.85 19.94 2.39
CA GLU A 99 6.82 21.37 2.63
C GLU A 99 7.15 21.73 4.09
N ILE A 100 6.62 20.97 5.05
CA ILE A 100 6.92 21.17 6.48
C ILE A 100 8.41 20.93 6.73
N SER A 101 8.96 19.81 6.25
CA SER A 101 10.36 19.47 6.49
C SER A 101 11.33 20.43 5.78
N GLU A 102 11.01 20.88 4.55
CA GLU A 102 11.82 21.87 3.83
C GLU A 102 11.83 23.23 4.54
N ARG A 103 10.70 23.65 5.13
CA ARG A 103 10.62 24.85 5.95
C ARG A 103 11.47 24.72 7.21
N GLN A 104 11.36 23.62 7.95
CA GLN A 104 12.15 23.36 9.16
C GLN A 104 13.67 23.36 8.86
N ILE A 105 14.09 22.70 7.76
CA ILE A 105 15.50 22.71 7.32
C ILE A 105 15.96 24.13 6.99
N LYS A 106 15.13 24.95 6.34
CA LYS A 106 15.47 26.33 6.00
C LYS A 106 15.61 27.19 7.25
N GLU A 107 14.69 27.06 8.22
CA GLU A 107 14.72 27.78 9.50
C GLU A 107 15.98 27.39 10.31
N TYR A 108 16.28 26.09 10.41
CA TYR A 108 17.49 25.59 11.06
C TYR A 108 18.78 26.17 10.43
N LYS A 109 18.87 26.18 9.09
CA LYS A 109 20.02 26.76 8.40
C LYS A 109 20.16 28.27 8.59
N ALA A 110 19.07 28.99 8.75
CA ALA A 110 19.07 30.41 9.05
C ALA A 110 19.57 30.67 10.47
N SER A 111 19.02 29.98 11.48
CA SER A 111 19.42 30.11 12.89
C SER A 111 20.90 29.76 13.10
N LYS A 112 21.41 28.72 12.41
CA LYS A 112 22.82 28.32 12.47
C LYS A 112 23.78 29.32 11.82
N LYS A 113 23.32 30.14 10.89
CA LYS A 113 24.09 31.24 10.32
C LYS A 113 24.17 32.44 11.30
N GLU A 114 23.07 32.72 11.99
CA GLU A 114 23.00 33.81 12.98
C GLU A 114 23.84 33.50 14.23
N SER A 115 23.77 32.25 14.74
CA SER A 115 24.58 31.82 15.88
C SER A 115 26.08 31.75 15.60
N LYS A 116 26.51 31.53 14.36
CA LYS A 116 27.92 31.62 13.97
C LYS A 116 28.48 33.07 13.96
N GLN A 117 27.62 34.07 13.99
CA GLN A 117 28.00 35.49 14.09
C GLN A 117 27.95 36.02 15.54
N GLY A 118 27.39 35.27 16.48
CA GLY A 118 27.37 35.55 17.92
C GLY A 118 28.14 34.46 18.67
N ASP A 119 28.84 34.84 19.75
CA ASP A 119 29.72 33.99 20.56
C ASP A 119 28.94 32.95 21.43
N ASP A 120 27.74 32.58 21.04
CA ASP A 120 26.84 31.68 21.80
C ASP A 120 26.89 30.25 21.29
N THR A 121 27.60 29.37 22.01
CA THR A 121 27.88 27.96 21.70
C THR A 121 26.80 27.00 22.20
N SER A 122 25.56 27.43 22.43
CA SER A 122 24.53 26.61 23.05
C SER A 122 23.30 26.42 22.18
N SER A 123 23.34 25.51 21.18
CA SER A 123 22.18 24.73 20.80
C SER A 123 22.60 23.46 20.05
N PHE A 124 22.61 22.34 20.76
CA PHE A 124 22.61 21.01 20.16
C PHE A 124 21.19 20.70 19.61
N GLU A 125 20.69 21.55 18.71
CA GLU A 125 19.47 21.21 17.98
C GLU A 125 19.87 20.25 16.84
N GLU A 126 19.23 19.10 16.84
CA GLU A 126 19.41 18.08 15.81
C GLU A 126 18.96 18.64 14.45
N GLU A 127 19.74 18.43 13.38
CA GLU A 127 19.40 18.94 12.06
C GLU A 127 18.10 18.27 11.56
N PRO A 128 17.05 19.03 11.20
CA PRO A 128 15.82 18.45 10.68
C PRO A 128 16.06 17.71 9.37
N HIS A 129 15.46 16.52 9.24
CA HIS A 129 15.56 15.70 8.05
C HIS A 129 14.41 15.94 7.07
N ARG A 130 14.67 15.70 5.78
CA ARG A 130 13.63 15.79 4.76
C ARG A 130 12.69 14.60 4.86
N ARG A 131 11.40 14.85 5.09
CA ARG A 131 10.36 13.85 5.21
C ARG A 131 9.53 13.78 3.94
N THR A 132 9.33 12.57 3.40
CA THR A 132 8.51 12.33 2.21
C THR A 132 7.83 10.96 2.31
N LEU A 133 6.55 10.86 1.95
CA LEU A 133 5.83 9.59 1.96
C LEU A 133 6.35 8.62 0.87
N PHE A 134 6.59 9.16 -0.36
CA PHE A 134 7.07 8.34 -1.46
C PHE A 134 8.57 8.10 -1.36
N ILE A 135 8.95 6.82 -1.45
CA ILE A 135 10.33 6.37 -1.53
C ILE A 135 10.66 6.10 -3.00
N PRO A 136 11.62 6.82 -3.61
CA PRO A 136 11.99 6.61 -5.00
C PRO A 136 12.63 5.22 -5.22
N THR A 137 12.22 4.54 -6.27
CA THR A 137 12.69 3.18 -6.61
C THR A 137 14.17 3.15 -7.10
N ASN A 138 14.69 4.29 -7.52
CA ASN A 138 16.11 4.45 -7.93
C ASN A 138 17.05 4.80 -6.75
N SER A 139 16.58 4.72 -5.52
CA SER A 139 17.39 4.98 -4.33
C SER A 139 18.29 3.79 -4.00
N SER A 140 19.48 4.05 -3.43
CA SER A 140 20.27 2.97 -2.83
C SER A 140 19.58 2.42 -1.58
N VAL A 141 19.87 1.17 -1.21
CA VAL A 141 19.36 0.53 0.02
C VAL A 141 19.52 1.43 1.25
N ALA A 142 20.70 2.02 1.38
CA ALA A 142 20.96 2.92 2.52
C ALA A 142 20.13 4.20 2.47
N ALA A 143 19.89 4.77 1.29
CA ALA A 143 19.03 5.95 1.15
C ALA A 143 17.57 5.62 1.49
N VAL A 144 17.10 4.41 1.16
CA VAL A 144 15.76 3.93 1.57
C VAL A 144 15.65 3.79 3.07
N ILE A 145 16.64 3.17 3.73
CA ILE A 145 16.65 3.01 5.18
C ILE A 145 16.69 4.36 5.87
N GLN A 146 17.56 5.28 5.39
CA GLN A 146 17.62 6.63 5.91
C GLN A 146 16.29 7.37 5.77
N GLN A 147 15.64 7.29 4.61
CA GLN A 147 14.36 7.95 4.38
C GLN A 147 13.23 7.35 5.22
N LEU A 148 13.21 6.02 5.41
CA LEU A 148 12.26 5.37 6.34
C LEU A 148 12.47 5.84 7.76
N ASP A 149 13.73 5.91 8.23
CA ASP A 149 14.07 6.40 9.57
C ASP A 149 13.64 7.86 9.75
N ASP A 150 14.00 8.76 8.82
CA ASP A 150 13.61 10.17 8.82
C ASP A 150 12.08 10.36 8.84
N ASN A 151 11.32 9.41 8.33
CA ASN A 151 9.85 9.39 8.35
C ASN A 151 9.24 8.66 9.56
N GLY A 152 10.03 8.22 10.53
CA GLY A 152 9.55 7.41 11.65
C GLY A 152 9.09 6.01 11.24
N GLY A 153 9.77 5.40 10.28
CA GLY A 153 9.52 4.05 9.80
C GLY A 153 8.45 3.92 8.72
N ILE A 154 7.86 5.03 8.25
CA ILE A 154 6.72 5.01 7.32
C ILE A 154 7.16 5.32 5.91
N GLY A 155 6.66 4.56 4.92
CA GLY A 155 6.96 4.82 3.52
C GLY A 155 6.05 4.10 2.53
N LEU A 156 6.01 4.63 1.31
CA LEU A 156 5.34 4.03 0.15
C LEU A 156 6.30 3.94 -1.02
N ILE A 157 6.61 2.73 -1.44
CA ILE A 157 7.26 2.48 -2.73
C ILE A 157 6.17 2.41 -3.78
N PHE A 158 6.17 3.36 -4.71
CA PHE A 158 5.19 3.43 -5.79
C PHE A 158 5.91 3.60 -7.14
N ASP A 159 5.75 2.62 -8.02
CA ASP A 159 6.28 2.70 -9.39
C ASP A 159 5.34 2.01 -10.39
N THR A 160 5.13 2.64 -11.54
CA THR A 160 4.34 2.08 -12.64
C THR A 160 5.19 1.40 -13.71
N GLU A 161 6.51 1.44 -13.56
CA GLU A 161 7.50 0.78 -14.41
C GLU A 161 8.61 0.19 -13.54
N CYS A 162 8.55 -1.10 -13.26
CA CYS A 162 9.44 -1.77 -12.30
C CYS A 162 10.89 -1.93 -12.73
N ASP A 163 11.29 -1.43 -13.90
CA ASP A 163 12.68 -1.56 -14.40
C ASP A 163 13.70 -0.96 -13.43
N THR A 164 13.35 0.18 -12.85
CA THR A 164 14.22 0.90 -11.91
C THR A 164 14.43 0.11 -10.61
N LEU A 165 13.35 -0.45 -10.05
CA LEU A 165 13.43 -1.28 -8.86
C LEU A 165 14.15 -2.60 -9.14
N SER A 166 13.92 -3.20 -10.31
CA SER A 166 14.60 -4.41 -10.76
C SER A 166 16.11 -4.21 -10.88
N ALA A 167 16.54 -3.04 -11.36
CA ALA A 167 17.94 -2.67 -11.40
C ALA A 167 18.53 -2.46 -9.99
N ALA A 168 17.78 -1.85 -9.09
CA ALA A 168 18.18 -1.63 -7.69
C ALA A 168 18.31 -2.95 -6.91
N LEU A 169 17.44 -3.93 -7.15
CA LEU A 169 17.51 -5.26 -6.55
C LEU A 169 18.77 -6.05 -6.97
N LYS A 170 19.28 -5.81 -8.17
CA LYS A 170 20.50 -6.46 -8.70
C LYS A 170 21.80 -5.74 -8.35
N SER A 171 21.74 -4.60 -7.66
CA SER A 171 22.94 -3.81 -7.37
C SER A 171 23.81 -4.50 -6.31
N GLU A 172 25.13 -4.46 -6.51
CA GLU A 172 26.15 -5.03 -5.60
C GLU A 172 26.18 -4.35 -4.21
N TYR A 173 25.46 -3.25 -4.02
CA TYR A 173 25.51 -2.40 -2.82
C TYR A 173 24.34 -2.60 -1.84
N GLY A 174 23.71 -3.76 -1.83
CA GLY A 174 22.72 -4.11 -0.83
C GLY A 174 21.50 -4.84 -1.37
N ASP A 175 20.87 -5.62 -0.51
CA ASP A 175 19.72 -6.46 -0.82
C ASP A 175 18.41 -5.72 -0.52
N TYR A 176 17.81 -5.11 -1.53
CA TYR A 176 16.52 -4.45 -1.46
C TYR A 176 15.39 -5.43 -1.05
N SER A 177 15.54 -6.73 -1.39
CA SER A 177 14.57 -7.77 -1.05
C SER A 177 14.44 -7.95 0.46
N THR A 178 15.53 -7.77 1.19
CA THR A 178 15.54 -7.81 2.65
C THR A 178 14.67 -6.69 3.25
N ILE A 179 14.76 -5.45 2.72
CA ILE A 179 13.90 -4.34 3.19
C ILE A 179 12.43 -4.65 2.95
N ILE A 180 12.10 -5.16 1.76
CA ILE A 180 10.72 -5.54 1.40
C ILE A 180 10.22 -6.64 2.33
N ARG A 181 11.01 -7.69 2.57
CA ARG A 181 10.63 -8.82 3.43
C ARG A 181 10.46 -8.41 4.89
N LYS A 182 11.42 -7.67 5.45
CA LYS A 182 11.36 -7.15 6.83
C LYS A 182 10.21 -6.14 6.99
N GLY A 183 10.06 -5.20 6.05
CA GLY A 183 8.98 -4.21 6.06
C GLY A 183 7.58 -4.83 6.01
N PHE A 184 7.41 -5.96 5.30
CA PHE A 184 6.14 -6.68 5.26
C PHE A 184 5.71 -7.21 6.64
N HIS A 185 6.66 -7.67 7.45
CA HIS A 185 6.44 -8.21 8.79
C HIS A 185 6.78 -7.23 9.92
N HIS A 186 6.97 -5.94 9.61
CA HIS A 186 7.38 -4.92 10.58
C HIS A 186 8.61 -5.34 11.42
N GLU A 187 9.49 -6.19 10.85
CA GLU A 187 10.73 -6.63 11.50
C GLU A 187 11.77 -5.52 11.47
N PRO A 188 12.61 -5.36 12.52
CA PRO A 188 13.60 -4.30 12.58
C PRO A 188 14.53 -4.27 11.38
N ILE A 189 14.75 -3.06 10.84
CA ILE A 189 15.70 -2.78 9.75
C ILE A 189 16.82 -1.92 10.30
N ASP A 190 18.06 -2.39 10.15
CA ASP A 190 19.25 -1.70 10.64
C ASP A 190 20.20 -1.31 9.50
N LEU A 191 20.86 -0.19 9.67
CA LEU A 191 21.94 0.30 8.85
C LEU A 191 23.15 0.59 9.73
N ASN A 192 24.30 -0.01 9.40
CA ASN A 192 25.57 0.26 10.06
C ASN A 192 26.64 0.61 9.02
N ARG A 193 27.07 1.87 8.98
CA ARG A 193 28.12 2.37 8.09
C ARG A 193 29.31 2.82 8.91
N ARG A 194 30.35 2.02 8.94
CA ARG A 194 31.61 2.31 9.67
C ARG A 194 32.30 3.60 9.18
N LYS A 195 32.18 3.93 7.89
CA LYS A 195 32.89 5.06 7.30
C LYS A 195 32.44 6.42 7.85
N ASP A 196 31.13 6.51 8.17
CA ASP A 196 30.48 7.77 8.61
C ASP A 196 30.01 7.69 10.08
N ASP A 197 30.41 6.64 10.81
CA ASP A 197 29.93 6.29 12.17
C ASP A 197 28.39 6.34 12.28
N GLU A 198 27.73 5.95 11.18
CA GLU A 198 26.26 6.00 11.06
C GLU A 198 25.65 4.68 11.50
N TYR A 199 24.83 4.71 12.56
CA TYR A 199 24.03 3.57 13.03
C TYR A 199 22.57 4.01 13.12
N ARG A 200 21.67 3.30 12.41
CA ARG A 200 20.23 3.54 12.41
C ARG A 200 19.49 2.24 12.62
N VAL A 201 18.41 2.27 13.38
CA VAL A 201 17.50 1.15 13.59
C VAL A 201 16.07 1.63 13.47
N ILE A 202 15.33 1.01 12.58
CA ILE A 202 13.89 1.19 12.44
C ILE A 202 13.23 -0.02 13.08
N GLU A 203 12.80 0.11 14.31
CA GLU A 203 12.24 -1.02 15.09
C GLU A 203 10.94 -1.58 14.51
N ASN A 204 10.12 -0.72 13.91
CA ASN A 204 8.80 -1.11 13.39
C ASN A 204 8.54 -0.43 12.03
N PRO A 205 9.17 -0.90 10.94
CA PRO A 205 8.98 -0.32 9.63
C PRO A 205 7.57 -0.57 9.10
N MET A 206 6.88 0.49 8.70
CA MET A 206 5.53 0.49 8.11
C MET A 206 5.65 0.86 6.64
N LEU A 207 6.08 -0.10 5.83
CA LEU A 207 6.28 0.05 4.40
C LEU A 207 5.08 -0.50 3.64
N ALA A 208 4.54 0.28 2.71
CA ALA A 208 3.60 -0.19 1.69
C ALA A 208 4.26 -0.18 0.31
N VAL A 209 3.79 -1.05 -0.57
CA VAL A 209 4.34 -1.22 -1.93
C VAL A 209 3.20 -1.27 -2.94
N CYS A 210 3.28 -0.47 -3.99
CA CYS A 210 2.33 -0.47 -5.10
C CYS A 210 3.08 -0.34 -6.42
N LEU A 211 3.14 -1.41 -7.17
CA LEU A 211 3.97 -1.52 -8.36
C LEU A 211 3.15 -2.00 -9.56
N SER A 212 3.61 -1.69 -10.76
CA SER A 212 3.16 -2.37 -11.97
C SER A 212 4.32 -2.65 -12.92
N GLY A 213 4.17 -3.69 -13.73
CA GLY A 213 5.19 -4.09 -14.68
C GLY A 213 4.69 -5.08 -15.72
N THR A 214 5.60 -5.46 -16.61
CA THR A 214 5.40 -6.57 -17.55
C THR A 214 5.82 -7.91 -16.91
N PRO A 215 5.44 -9.05 -17.47
CA PRO A 215 5.89 -10.37 -17.00
C PRO A 215 7.42 -10.43 -16.85
N GLY A 216 8.19 -9.97 -17.85
CA GLY A 216 9.65 -9.98 -17.80
C GLY A 216 10.25 -9.11 -16.70
N GLN A 217 9.58 -8.01 -16.34
CA GLN A 217 9.99 -7.17 -15.22
C GLN A 217 9.75 -7.86 -13.86
N LEU A 218 8.63 -8.57 -13.72
CA LEU A 218 8.34 -9.33 -12.51
C LEU A 218 9.36 -10.46 -12.30
N TYR A 219 9.71 -11.20 -13.34
CA TYR A 219 10.78 -12.22 -13.27
C TYR A 219 12.12 -11.65 -12.78
N THR A 220 12.37 -10.39 -13.07
CA THR A 220 13.57 -9.70 -12.61
C THR A 220 13.49 -9.31 -11.13
N LEU A 221 12.29 -8.95 -10.66
CA LEU A 221 12.04 -8.61 -9.25
C LEU A 221 12.12 -9.82 -8.33
N THR A 222 11.63 -10.96 -8.80
CA THR A 222 11.50 -12.19 -8.03
C THR A 222 12.00 -13.38 -8.86
N PRO A 223 13.33 -13.52 -9.04
CA PRO A 223 13.90 -14.54 -9.92
C PRO A 223 13.67 -15.98 -9.46
N GLN A 224 13.27 -16.16 -8.19
CA GLN A 224 12.91 -17.47 -7.63
C GLN A 224 11.66 -17.32 -6.77
N ALA A 225 10.67 -18.18 -6.98
CA ALA A 225 9.44 -18.22 -6.18
C ALA A 225 9.73 -18.47 -4.68
N GLU A 226 10.86 -19.12 -4.40
CA GLU A 226 11.32 -19.51 -3.05
C GLU A 226 11.96 -18.35 -2.26
N ASP A 227 12.33 -17.22 -2.90
CA ASP A 227 13.05 -16.14 -2.22
C ASP A 227 12.22 -15.40 -1.13
N GLY A 228 10.95 -15.74 -1.05
CA GLY A 228 10.00 -15.21 -0.08
C GLY A 228 9.49 -13.80 -0.39
N THR A 229 10.06 -13.08 -1.35
CA THR A 229 9.60 -11.75 -1.77
C THR A 229 8.29 -11.88 -2.55
N PHE A 230 8.26 -12.80 -3.51
CA PHE A 230 7.07 -13.09 -4.33
C PHE A 230 5.82 -13.35 -3.48
N SER A 231 5.91 -14.27 -2.53
CA SER A 231 4.77 -14.67 -1.70
C SER A 231 4.22 -13.56 -0.79
N ARG A 232 4.95 -12.44 -0.62
CA ARG A 232 4.51 -11.27 0.16
C ARG A 232 3.79 -10.23 -0.70
N ILE A 233 3.96 -10.28 -2.02
CA ILE A 233 3.35 -9.34 -2.95
C ILE A 233 2.05 -9.94 -3.47
N THR A 234 0.95 -9.23 -3.29
CA THR A 234 -0.34 -9.62 -3.87
C THR A 234 -0.37 -9.19 -5.31
N CYS A 235 -0.55 -10.15 -6.20
CA CYS A 235 -0.49 -9.93 -7.64
C CYS A 235 -1.88 -9.90 -8.28
N TYR A 236 -2.06 -9.03 -9.25
CA TYR A 236 -3.22 -8.98 -10.13
C TYR A 236 -2.76 -8.93 -11.59
N HIS A 237 -3.29 -9.79 -12.43
CA HIS A 237 -2.95 -9.84 -13.84
C HIS A 237 -4.07 -9.26 -14.70
N ILE A 238 -3.72 -8.31 -15.58
CA ILE A 238 -4.63 -7.81 -16.62
C ILE A 238 -4.34 -8.60 -17.89
N PRO A 239 -5.30 -9.37 -18.40
CA PRO A 239 -5.10 -10.22 -19.57
C PRO A 239 -4.88 -9.41 -20.84
N PHE A 240 -4.19 -10.04 -21.80
CA PHE A 240 -4.00 -9.44 -23.12
C PHE A 240 -5.34 -9.31 -23.86
N LYS A 241 -5.58 -8.14 -24.44
CA LYS A 241 -6.77 -7.84 -25.25
C LYS A 241 -6.35 -7.30 -26.62
N MET A 242 -6.78 -7.96 -27.69
CA MET A 242 -6.50 -7.49 -29.05
C MET A 242 -7.27 -6.23 -29.44
N GLU A 243 -8.36 -5.95 -28.74
CA GLU A 243 -9.24 -4.84 -29.08
C GLU A 243 -8.60 -3.49 -28.76
N PHE A 244 -8.57 -2.59 -29.76
CA PHE A 244 -8.13 -1.22 -29.55
C PHE A 244 -9.23 -0.42 -28.85
N ARG A 245 -8.91 0.07 -27.65
CA ARG A 245 -9.84 0.89 -26.87
C ARG A 245 -10.05 2.26 -27.52
N ASN A 246 -11.30 2.73 -27.56
CA ASN A 246 -11.62 4.10 -27.97
C ASN A 246 -11.02 5.10 -26.95
N VAL A 247 -9.91 5.75 -27.33
CA VAL A 247 -9.18 6.69 -26.45
C VAL A 247 -9.52 8.16 -26.74
N LEU A 248 -10.08 8.43 -27.95
CA LEU A 248 -10.54 9.76 -28.33
C LEU A 248 -12.06 9.79 -28.21
N VAL A 249 -12.53 10.56 -27.26
CA VAL A 249 -13.97 10.81 -27.04
C VAL A 249 -14.17 12.30 -26.92
N GLU A 250 -15.09 12.86 -27.74
CA GLU A 250 -15.52 14.24 -27.59
C GLU A 250 -16.18 14.43 -26.22
N ARG A 251 -15.69 15.39 -25.46
CA ARG A 251 -16.21 15.69 -24.12
C ARG A 251 -16.91 17.03 -24.12
N THR A 252 -18.23 17.02 -24.06
CA THR A 252 -19.06 18.21 -23.91
C THR A 252 -18.80 19.01 -22.63
N SER A 253 -18.11 18.42 -21.65
CA SER A 253 -17.69 19.09 -20.41
C SER A 253 -16.72 20.27 -20.66
N TYR A 254 -15.95 20.24 -21.75
CA TYR A 254 -15.08 21.36 -22.14
C TYR A 254 -15.89 22.64 -22.41
N GLU A 255 -17.02 22.50 -23.09
CA GLU A 255 -17.91 23.65 -23.41
C GLU A 255 -18.59 24.24 -22.17
N GLN A 256 -18.68 23.46 -21.06
CA GLN A 256 -19.33 23.88 -19.81
C GLN A 256 -18.33 24.43 -18.77
N GLY A 257 -17.04 24.56 -19.08
CA GLY A 257 -16.01 24.99 -18.12
C GLY A 257 -15.79 24.05 -16.92
N LYS A 258 -16.26 22.79 -17.00
CA LYS A 258 -16.12 21.75 -15.96
C LYS A 258 -14.97 20.81 -16.24
N ASP A 259 -13.97 21.29 -16.94
CA ASP A 259 -12.87 20.47 -17.41
C ASP A 259 -11.85 20.22 -16.30
N VAL A 260 -11.98 19.05 -15.68
CA VAL A 260 -11.01 18.57 -14.69
C VAL A 260 -10.38 17.28 -15.22
N SER A 261 -9.06 17.26 -15.37
CA SER A 261 -8.36 16.07 -15.78
C SER A 261 -8.58 14.93 -14.77
N LEU A 262 -8.46 13.67 -15.22
CA LEU A 262 -8.57 12.54 -14.30
C LEU A 262 -7.52 12.61 -13.16
N ARG A 263 -6.33 13.11 -13.48
CA ARG A 263 -5.26 13.35 -12.48
C ARG A 263 -5.72 14.35 -11.42
N ASP A 264 -6.31 15.48 -11.83
CA ASP A 264 -6.76 16.51 -10.90
C ASP A 264 -7.94 16.02 -10.06
N ARG A 265 -8.85 15.24 -10.67
CA ARG A 265 -9.95 14.60 -9.94
C ARG A 265 -9.45 13.69 -8.83
N PHE A 266 -8.47 12.83 -9.10
CA PHE A 266 -7.87 11.98 -8.09
C PHE A 266 -7.09 12.79 -7.04
N TYR A 267 -6.47 13.88 -7.43
CA TYR A 267 -5.82 14.79 -6.47
C TYR A 267 -6.85 15.46 -5.54
N GLN A 268 -8.02 15.88 -6.04
CA GLN A 268 -9.12 16.40 -5.22
C GLN A 268 -9.67 15.33 -4.26
N LEU A 269 -9.80 14.08 -4.71
CA LEU A 269 -10.11 12.96 -3.83
C LEU A 269 -9.02 12.78 -2.77
N GLY A 270 -7.77 12.98 -3.11
CA GLY A 270 -6.64 12.97 -2.17
C GLY A 270 -6.73 14.07 -1.11
N ILE A 271 -7.17 15.30 -1.47
CA ILE A 271 -7.43 16.37 -0.52
C ILE A 271 -8.57 15.97 0.43
N LYS A 272 -9.67 15.43 -0.11
CA LYS A 272 -10.79 14.91 0.69
C LYS A 272 -10.32 13.83 1.68
N TYR A 273 -9.55 12.86 1.19
CA TYR A 273 -8.98 11.79 2.02
C TYR A 273 -8.08 12.36 3.13
N LYS A 274 -7.19 13.29 2.80
CA LYS A 274 -6.31 13.96 3.76
C LYS A 274 -7.10 14.55 4.92
N LEU A 275 -8.18 15.28 4.65
CA LEU A 275 -9.04 15.87 5.68
C LEU A 275 -9.73 14.81 6.55
N MET A 276 -10.23 13.73 5.95
CA MET A 276 -10.81 12.60 6.68
C MET A 276 -9.77 11.92 7.58
N ARG A 277 -8.57 11.70 7.05
CA ARG A 277 -7.45 11.12 7.78
C ARG A 277 -7.00 12.01 8.95
N GLU A 278 -6.90 13.32 8.76
CA GLU A 278 -6.55 14.25 9.83
C GLU A 278 -7.57 14.23 10.98
N ALA A 279 -8.86 14.17 10.65
CA ALA A 279 -9.90 13.99 11.66
C ALA A 279 -9.74 12.66 12.39
N PHE A 280 -9.45 11.58 11.66
CA PHE A 280 -9.20 10.25 12.20
C PHE A 280 -7.99 10.24 13.15
N PHE A 281 -6.88 10.86 12.76
CA PHE A 281 -5.69 10.97 13.63
C PHE A 281 -5.93 11.80 14.89
N ARG A 282 -6.76 12.85 14.83
CA ARG A 282 -7.17 13.59 16.03
C ARG A 282 -7.97 12.73 17.02
N GLY A 283 -8.66 11.70 16.55
CA GLY A 283 -9.34 10.71 17.40
C GLY A 283 -8.36 9.87 18.23
N GLY A 284 -7.14 9.64 17.74
CA GLY A 284 -6.10 8.87 18.42
C GLY A 284 -5.67 7.61 17.68
N ASN A 285 -5.37 6.56 18.42
CA ASN A 285 -4.96 5.26 17.90
C ASN A 285 -6.14 4.29 17.87
N TYR A 286 -6.14 3.39 16.90
CA TYR A 286 -7.24 2.46 16.65
C TYR A 286 -6.80 1.01 16.74
N ARG A 287 -7.70 0.16 17.24
CA ARG A 287 -7.58 -1.29 17.17
C ARG A 287 -8.75 -1.85 16.38
N ILE A 288 -8.45 -2.54 15.31
CA ILE A 288 -9.46 -3.28 14.55
C ILE A 288 -9.62 -4.67 15.17
N VAL A 289 -10.87 -5.02 15.44
CA VAL A 289 -11.25 -6.32 15.96
C VAL A 289 -12.11 -7.04 14.94
N ILE A 290 -11.68 -8.24 14.57
CA ILE A 290 -12.50 -9.15 13.75
C ILE A 290 -13.39 -9.95 14.71
N PRO A 291 -14.74 -9.87 14.58
CA PRO A 291 -15.67 -10.66 15.41
C PRO A 291 -15.38 -12.16 15.34
N GLN A 292 -15.53 -12.87 16.46
CA GLN A 292 -15.17 -14.29 16.56
C GLN A 292 -15.80 -15.15 15.46
N GLN A 293 -17.07 -14.93 15.15
CA GLN A 293 -17.76 -15.64 14.07
C GLN A 293 -17.10 -15.48 12.70
N PHE A 294 -16.46 -14.31 12.43
CA PHE A 294 -15.73 -14.07 11.19
C PHE A 294 -14.32 -14.68 11.25
N CYS A 295 -13.71 -14.72 12.45
CA CYS A 295 -12.46 -15.46 12.65
C CYS A 295 -12.64 -16.94 12.34
N ASP A 296 -13.73 -17.55 12.83
CA ASP A 296 -14.01 -18.97 12.61
C ASP A 296 -14.25 -19.26 11.12
N GLU A 297 -15.02 -18.41 10.45
CA GLU A 297 -15.30 -18.49 9.02
C GLU A 297 -14.00 -18.32 8.20
N PHE A 298 -13.19 -17.31 8.50
CA PHE A 298 -11.90 -17.06 7.89
C PHE A 298 -10.96 -18.26 8.00
N ASN A 299 -10.78 -18.78 9.21
CA ASN A 299 -9.88 -19.90 9.47
C ASN A 299 -10.34 -21.18 8.77
N ALA A 300 -11.65 -21.46 8.74
CA ALA A 300 -12.20 -22.62 8.03
C ALA A 300 -11.93 -22.53 6.51
N HIS A 301 -12.17 -21.37 5.91
CA HIS A 301 -11.92 -21.15 4.48
C HIS A 301 -10.44 -21.28 4.11
N TYR A 302 -9.54 -20.68 4.90
CA TYR A 302 -8.10 -20.76 4.61
C TYR A 302 -7.51 -22.15 4.88
N LYS A 303 -8.04 -22.88 5.83
CA LYS A 303 -7.64 -24.28 6.06
C LYS A 303 -7.96 -25.13 4.83
N LEU A 304 -9.16 -24.99 4.26
CA LEU A 304 -9.57 -25.73 3.07
C LEU A 304 -8.73 -25.29 1.85
N MET A 305 -8.62 -23.98 1.60
CA MET A 305 -7.84 -23.44 0.49
C MET A 305 -6.37 -23.89 0.55
N ASN A 306 -5.75 -23.86 1.73
CA ASN A 306 -4.38 -24.31 1.90
C ASN A 306 -4.23 -25.80 1.58
N GLN A 307 -5.16 -26.63 2.07
CA GLN A 307 -5.12 -28.07 1.78
C GLN A 307 -5.26 -28.33 0.27
N GLU A 308 -6.29 -27.76 -0.37
CA GLU A 308 -6.54 -27.96 -1.81
C GLU A 308 -5.38 -27.46 -2.67
N THR A 309 -4.83 -26.30 -2.41
CA THR A 309 -3.74 -25.71 -3.23
C THR A 309 -2.42 -26.47 -3.05
N VAL A 310 -2.14 -26.98 -1.85
CA VAL A 310 -0.96 -27.80 -1.60
C VAL A 310 -1.08 -29.16 -2.26
N GLU A 311 -2.26 -29.80 -2.24
CA GLU A 311 -2.52 -31.10 -2.85
C GLU A 311 -2.52 -30.99 -4.40
N ASP A 312 -3.15 -29.94 -4.95
CA ASP A 312 -3.37 -29.80 -6.40
C ASP A 312 -2.17 -29.16 -7.14
N ILE A 313 -1.31 -28.38 -6.47
CA ILE A 313 -0.25 -27.57 -7.11
C ILE A 313 1.13 -27.94 -6.56
N SER A 314 1.47 -27.46 -5.35
CA SER A 314 2.75 -27.75 -4.69
C SER A 314 2.75 -27.35 -3.21
N HIS A 315 3.75 -27.88 -2.45
CA HIS A 315 3.94 -27.53 -1.05
C HIS A 315 4.25 -26.03 -0.83
N ASP A 316 4.81 -25.34 -1.81
CA ASP A 316 5.17 -23.92 -1.71
C ASP A 316 3.95 -23.02 -1.60
N MET A 317 2.80 -23.49 -2.14
CA MET A 317 1.51 -22.81 -2.02
C MET A 317 1.10 -22.54 -0.58
N GLN A 318 1.57 -23.34 0.39
CA GLN A 318 1.33 -23.06 1.80
C GLN A 318 1.82 -21.66 2.21
N SER A 319 2.99 -21.26 1.74
CA SER A 319 3.55 -19.95 2.04
C SER A 319 2.76 -18.82 1.37
N VAL A 320 2.29 -19.04 0.16
CA VAL A 320 1.48 -18.10 -0.62
C VAL A 320 0.13 -17.89 0.04
N VAL A 321 -0.59 -18.98 0.36
CA VAL A 321 -1.92 -18.93 1.00
C VAL A 321 -1.87 -18.23 2.36
N ARG A 322 -0.86 -18.53 3.19
CA ARG A 322 -0.68 -17.87 4.51
C ARG A 322 -0.47 -16.38 4.39
N ARG A 323 0.31 -15.92 3.39
CA ARG A 323 0.56 -14.49 3.19
C ARG A 323 -0.61 -13.78 2.53
N LEU A 324 -1.35 -14.46 1.65
CA LEU A 324 -2.62 -13.94 1.16
C LEU A 324 -3.62 -13.78 2.31
N ALA A 325 -3.72 -14.75 3.24
CA ALA A 325 -4.55 -14.63 4.42
C ALA A 325 -4.20 -13.37 5.24
N PHE A 326 -2.92 -13.13 5.44
CA PHE A 326 -2.45 -11.94 6.15
C PHE A 326 -2.77 -10.64 5.40
N THR A 327 -2.64 -10.62 4.07
CA THR A 327 -3.04 -9.47 3.24
C THR A 327 -4.56 -9.22 3.32
N ILE A 328 -5.37 -10.26 3.27
CA ILE A 328 -6.83 -10.12 3.37
C ILE A 328 -7.26 -9.61 4.75
N PHE A 329 -6.61 -10.05 5.82
CA PHE A 329 -6.79 -9.46 7.15
C PHE A 329 -6.49 -7.94 7.13
N ARG A 330 -5.40 -7.51 6.51
CA ARG A 330 -5.06 -6.09 6.34
C ARG A 330 -6.10 -5.33 5.51
N ILE A 331 -6.69 -5.96 4.50
CA ILE A 331 -7.78 -5.36 3.70
C ILE A 331 -9.02 -5.16 4.59
N MET A 332 -9.38 -6.11 5.46
CA MET A 332 -10.46 -5.93 6.43
C MET A 332 -10.22 -4.73 7.34
N MET A 333 -8.97 -4.56 7.80
CA MET A 333 -8.59 -3.39 8.62
C MET A 333 -8.77 -2.09 7.85
N LEU A 334 -8.39 -2.05 6.58
CA LEU A 334 -8.53 -0.87 5.71
C LEU A 334 -10.00 -0.54 5.46
N PHE A 335 -10.81 -1.52 5.09
CA PHE A 335 -12.24 -1.29 4.87
C PHE A 335 -12.91 -0.76 6.13
N THR A 336 -12.67 -1.38 7.29
CA THR A 336 -13.23 -0.94 8.57
C THR A 336 -12.80 0.49 8.91
N SER A 337 -11.51 0.83 8.73
CA SER A 337 -10.99 2.16 9.02
C SER A 337 -11.56 3.22 8.08
N ILE A 338 -11.60 2.94 6.77
CA ILE A 338 -12.11 3.88 5.76
C ILE A 338 -13.61 4.07 5.93
N ARG A 339 -14.37 3.01 6.22
CA ARG A 339 -15.82 3.10 6.51
C ARG A 339 -16.06 4.00 7.73
N PHE A 340 -15.33 3.79 8.81
CA PHE A 340 -15.43 4.64 10.00
C PHE A 340 -15.11 6.11 9.68
N MET A 341 -14.07 6.38 8.90
CA MET A 341 -13.75 7.76 8.46
C MET A 341 -14.86 8.38 7.62
N CYS A 342 -15.57 7.59 6.80
CA CYS A 342 -16.69 8.08 5.98
C CYS A 342 -17.92 8.41 6.82
N GLU A 343 -18.19 7.59 7.85
CA GLU A 343 -19.42 7.65 8.65
C GLU A 343 -19.30 8.55 9.88
N GLN A 344 -18.07 8.75 10.38
CA GLN A 344 -17.81 9.47 11.62
C GLN A 344 -16.95 10.73 11.38
N PRO A 345 -17.56 11.89 11.12
CA PRO A 345 -16.84 13.12 10.87
C PRO A 345 -16.14 13.67 12.12
N ASN A 346 -16.50 13.20 13.32
CA ASN A 346 -15.87 13.57 14.59
C ASN A 346 -15.37 12.35 15.38
N PRO A 347 -14.27 11.71 14.94
CA PRO A 347 -13.71 10.54 15.61
C PRO A 347 -13.28 10.78 17.06
N SER A 348 -12.94 12.02 17.42
CA SER A 348 -12.52 12.40 18.79
C SER A 348 -13.61 12.14 19.84
N ALA A 349 -14.89 12.05 19.44
CA ALA A 349 -15.97 11.69 20.34
C ALA A 349 -15.87 10.24 20.87
N PHE A 350 -15.10 9.39 20.21
CA PHE A 350 -14.88 7.98 20.56
C PHE A 350 -13.58 7.75 21.35
N THR A 351 -12.77 8.78 21.56
CA THR A 351 -11.48 8.66 22.26
C THR A 351 -11.72 8.24 23.71
N PRO A 352 -11.12 7.13 24.17
CA PRO A 352 -11.26 6.68 25.55
C PRO A 352 -10.63 7.67 26.53
N LYS A 353 -11.33 7.92 27.66
CA LYS A 353 -10.85 8.87 28.70
C LYS A 353 -9.51 8.48 29.32
N ASN A 354 -9.15 7.21 29.28
CA ASN A 354 -7.89 6.67 29.81
C ASN A 354 -6.73 6.69 28.81
N GLY A 355 -6.89 7.33 27.64
CA GLY A 355 -5.86 7.38 26.60
C GLY A 355 -5.64 6.06 25.84
N GLY A 356 -6.54 5.10 25.96
CA GLY A 356 -6.47 3.84 25.23
C GLY A 356 -6.80 3.97 23.72
N ARG A 357 -6.71 2.86 23.01
CA ARG A 357 -7.10 2.78 21.59
C ARG A 357 -8.62 2.77 21.42
N ILE A 358 -9.12 3.42 20.38
CA ILE A 358 -10.50 3.28 19.93
C ILE A 358 -10.64 1.91 19.28
N VAL A 359 -11.62 1.12 19.73
CA VAL A 359 -11.87 -0.21 19.18
C VAL A 359 -12.92 -0.10 18.08
N LEU A 360 -12.54 -0.50 16.85
CA LEU A 360 -13.45 -0.63 15.71
C LEU A 360 -13.66 -2.11 15.40
N ARG A 361 -14.91 -2.49 15.16
CA ARG A 361 -15.26 -3.86 14.80
C ARG A 361 -15.50 -3.97 13.31
N CYS A 362 -14.87 -4.95 12.67
CA CYS A 362 -15.11 -5.28 11.27
C CYS A 362 -16.58 -5.62 11.07
N THR A 363 -17.22 -5.00 10.08
CA THR A 363 -18.60 -5.28 9.71
C THR A 363 -18.70 -6.56 8.88
N ARG A 364 -19.92 -7.13 8.78
CA ARG A 364 -20.14 -8.28 7.89
C ARG A 364 -19.86 -7.94 6.43
N GLU A 365 -20.18 -6.73 6.01
CA GLU A 365 -19.92 -6.24 4.64
C GLU A 365 -18.43 -6.18 4.36
N ASP A 366 -17.63 -5.59 5.25
CA ASP A 366 -16.18 -5.47 5.09
C ASP A 366 -15.50 -6.85 5.07
N PHE A 367 -15.98 -7.77 5.90
CA PHE A 367 -15.51 -9.15 5.92
C PHE A 367 -15.82 -9.87 4.61
N VAL A 368 -17.09 -9.84 4.16
CA VAL A 368 -17.52 -10.50 2.92
C VAL A 368 -16.78 -9.94 1.71
N ASN A 369 -16.62 -8.62 1.62
CA ASN A 369 -15.89 -7.98 0.54
C ASN A 369 -14.42 -8.43 0.50
N ALA A 370 -13.76 -8.48 1.66
CA ALA A 370 -12.36 -8.92 1.74
C ALA A 370 -12.22 -10.40 1.35
N MET A 371 -13.16 -11.25 1.77
CA MET A 371 -13.16 -12.67 1.42
C MET A 371 -13.44 -12.90 -0.07
N ALA A 372 -14.32 -12.12 -0.69
CA ALA A 372 -14.57 -12.19 -2.13
C ALA A 372 -13.35 -11.71 -2.95
N ILE A 373 -12.61 -10.70 -2.47
CA ILE A 373 -11.32 -10.31 -3.06
C ILE A 373 -10.31 -11.46 -2.98
N ARG A 374 -10.23 -12.18 -1.84
CA ARG A 374 -9.40 -13.38 -1.69
C ARG A 374 -9.68 -14.42 -2.76
N ASP A 375 -10.97 -14.71 -3.02
CA ASP A 375 -11.39 -15.74 -3.96
C ASP A 375 -10.94 -15.45 -5.39
N VAL A 376 -10.70 -14.21 -5.72
CA VAL A 376 -10.14 -13.80 -7.01
C VAL A 376 -8.61 -13.77 -6.97
N LEU A 377 -8.02 -13.13 -5.98
CA LEU A 377 -6.57 -12.95 -5.90
C LEU A 377 -5.79 -14.26 -5.81
N ILE A 378 -6.38 -15.33 -5.26
CA ILE A 378 -5.73 -16.64 -5.25
C ILE A 378 -5.49 -17.17 -6.67
N TYR A 379 -6.45 -17.01 -7.59
CA TYR A 379 -6.29 -17.44 -8.98
C TYR A 379 -5.23 -16.63 -9.72
N HIS A 380 -5.21 -15.32 -9.54
CA HIS A 380 -4.15 -14.46 -10.08
C HIS A 380 -2.79 -14.86 -9.52
N THR A 381 -2.69 -15.15 -8.23
CA THR A 381 -1.43 -15.57 -7.60
C THR A 381 -0.97 -16.93 -8.08
N VAL A 382 -1.88 -17.89 -8.24
CA VAL A 382 -1.58 -19.22 -8.83
C VAL A 382 -1.16 -19.09 -10.28
N TYR A 383 -1.81 -18.23 -11.05
CA TYR A 383 -1.42 -17.95 -12.43
C TYR A 383 0.03 -17.47 -12.51
N PHE A 384 0.41 -16.53 -11.64
CA PHE A 384 1.79 -16.08 -11.55
C PHE A 384 2.74 -17.22 -11.17
N TYR A 385 2.39 -17.99 -10.14
CA TYR A 385 3.21 -19.12 -9.67
C TYR A 385 3.44 -20.17 -10.76
N ALA A 386 2.42 -20.47 -11.57
CA ALA A 386 2.51 -21.47 -12.64
C ALA A 386 3.37 -21.02 -13.84
N HIS A 387 3.64 -19.72 -14.00
CA HIS A 387 4.43 -19.15 -15.08
C HIS A 387 5.85 -18.74 -14.66
N PHE A 388 6.20 -18.94 -13.40
CA PHE A 388 7.54 -18.85 -12.85
C PHE A 388 8.22 -20.22 -12.80
#